data_02d2300fd13374420c13a129a613a02f
#
_entry.id   02d2300fd13374420c13a129a613a02f
#
_cell.length_a   1.000
_cell.length_b   1.000
_cell.length_c   1.000
_cell.angle_alpha   90.00
_cell.angle_beta   90.00
_cell.angle_gamma   90.00
#
_symmetry.space_group_name_H-M   'P 1'
#
loop_
_entity.id
_entity.type
_entity.pdbx_description
1 polymer ?
#
loop_
_entity_poly.entity_id
_entity_poly.type
_entity_poly.pdbx_seq_one_letter_code
_entity_poly.pdbx_strand_id
1 'polypeptide(L)'
;MNSSKHLLIKSISHQKVDRTPIWIMRQAGRYLPEYIKTKNRAGGFMGLIRNPDLACEVTMQPLKRYPLDSAILFSDILVVADMFNMNLRFEDKIGPIFDNPLRTESDLKKLPSELDVSRLSYVNETIKNIKEELKDSLPLIGFIGSPWTVATYLVEGNSTKKFTHIKNMLSVDKNLLEKILEMITKGSIDYVNQQIKHGVDALMIFDTWGSLCLLYTSPSPRDRVQ
;
A
#
# COMPACT_ATOMS: atom_id res chain seq x y z
N MET A 1 25.21 -3.18 15.14
CA MET A 1 23.75 -3.08 14.94
C MET A 1 23.10 -2.83 16.30
N ASN A 2 22.50 -1.68 16.51
CA ASN A 2 21.79 -1.44 17.77
C ASN A 2 20.62 -2.44 17.87
N SER A 3 20.58 -3.22 18.96
CA SER A 3 19.47 -4.15 19.21
C SER A 3 18.18 -3.32 19.39
N SER A 4 17.24 -3.46 18.44
CA SER A 4 15.93 -2.83 18.58
C SER A 4 15.23 -3.31 19.86
N LYS A 5 14.53 -2.39 20.56
CA LYS A 5 13.69 -2.76 21.69
C LYS A 5 12.36 -3.41 21.26
N HIS A 6 11.95 -3.22 20.01
CA HIS A 6 10.64 -3.63 19.50
C HIS A 6 10.60 -5.11 19.14
N LEU A 7 9.59 -5.82 19.66
CA LEU A 7 9.41 -7.25 19.48
C LEU A 7 9.31 -7.64 18.00
N LEU A 8 8.53 -6.89 17.19
CA LEU A 8 8.41 -7.13 15.75
C LEU A 8 9.78 -7.02 15.06
N ILE A 9 10.53 -5.95 15.31
CA ILE A 9 11.82 -5.72 14.65
C ILE A 9 12.84 -6.80 15.04
N LYS A 10 12.85 -7.21 16.31
CA LYS A 10 13.68 -8.35 16.75
C LYS A 10 13.32 -9.62 15.97
N SER A 11 12.02 -9.92 15.88
CA SER A 11 11.53 -11.13 15.21
C SER A 11 11.92 -11.17 13.73
N ILE A 12 11.69 -10.09 12.97
CA ILE A 12 12.05 -10.04 11.54
C ILE A 12 13.57 -10.01 11.30
N SER A 13 14.34 -9.57 12.31
CA SER A 13 15.82 -9.62 12.31
C SER A 13 16.38 -10.93 12.84
N HIS A 14 15.57 -11.97 12.97
CA HIS A 14 15.95 -13.30 13.48
C HIS A 14 16.59 -13.29 14.88
N GLN A 15 16.28 -12.30 15.69
CA GLN A 15 16.71 -12.24 17.10
C GLN A 15 15.72 -13.02 17.96
N LYS A 16 16.22 -13.52 19.11
CA LYS A 16 15.37 -14.22 20.07
C LYS A 16 14.29 -13.31 20.62
N VAL A 17 13.06 -13.78 20.62
CA VAL A 17 11.88 -13.13 21.20
C VAL A 17 11.20 -14.11 22.17
N ASP A 18 10.53 -13.57 23.18
CA ASP A 18 9.82 -14.34 24.22
C ASP A 18 8.43 -14.79 23.76
N ARG A 19 7.86 -14.12 22.75
CA ARG A 19 6.59 -14.47 22.11
C ARG A 19 6.53 -13.98 20.68
N THR A 20 5.58 -14.49 19.91
CA THR A 20 5.30 -14.02 18.56
C THR A 20 4.70 -12.60 18.61
N PRO A 21 5.26 -11.62 17.87
CA PRO A 21 4.67 -10.30 17.74
C PRO A 21 3.35 -10.35 16.96
N ILE A 22 2.39 -9.51 17.33
CA ILE A 22 1.06 -9.46 16.71
C ILE A 22 0.79 -8.07 16.17
N TRP A 23 0.43 -8.02 14.90
CA TRP A 23 -0.21 -6.89 14.24
C TRP A 23 -1.26 -7.40 13.25
N ILE A 24 -2.19 -6.56 12.83
CA ILE A 24 -3.29 -6.96 11.94
C ILE A 24 -3.31 -6.02 10.74
N MET A 25 -3.29 -6.58 9.52
CA MET A 25 -3.20 -5.81 8.27
C MET A 25 -4.22 -4.67 8.18
N ARG A 26 -5.45 -4.88 8.63
CA ARG A 26 -6.53 -3.87 8.66
C ARG A 26 -6.94 -3.55 10.08
N GLN A 27 -5.96 -3.34 10.97
CA GLN A 27 -6.23 -2.99 12.36
C GLN A 27 -6.99 -1.67 12.52
N ALA A 28 -6.80 -0.69 11.65
CA ALA A 28 -7.71 0.43 11.49
C ALA A 28 -8.76 0.09 10.41
N GLY A 29 -10.04 0.21 10.72
CA GLY A 29 -11.06 -0.18 9.74
C GLY A 29 -12.50 -0.02 10.22
N ARG A 30 -13.44 -0.38 9.34
CA ARG A 30 -14.90 -0.17 9.51
C ARG A 30 -15.52 -0.87 10.71
N TYR A 31 -14.86 -1.80 11.35
CA TYR A 31 -15.33 -2.45 12.58
C TYR A 31 -15.17 -1.55 13.82
N LEU A 32 -14.35 -0.48 13.72
CA LEU A 32 -14.18 0.51 14.78
C LEU A 32 -15.18 1.65 14.60
N PRO A 33 -16.09 1.91 15.56
CA PRO A 33 -17.01 3.04 15.48
C PRO A 33 -16.32 4.40 15.33
N GLU A 34 -15.18 4.59 16.00
CA GLU A 34 -14.36 5.80 15.91
C GLU A 34 -13.79 5.99 14.51
N TYR A 35 -13.36 4.91 13.84
CA TYR A 35 -12.92 4.98 12.45
C TYR A 35 -14.03 5.49 11.52
N ILE A 36 -15.26 4.99 11.69
CA ILE A 36 -16.40 5.41 10.87
C ILE A 36 -16.66 6.91 11.09
N LYS A 37 -16.61 7.40 12.34
CA LYS A 37 -16.79 8.83 12.66
C LYS A 37 -15.71 9.69 11.99
N THR A 38 -14.45 9.28 12.08
CA THR A 38 -13.32 10.01 11.48
C THR A 38 -13.40 9.99 9.95
N LYS A 39 -13.74 8.85 9.32
CA LYS A 39 -13.94 8.75 7.87
C LYS A 39 -15.06 9.69 7.38
N ASN A 40 -16.18 9.75 8.11
CA ASN A 40 -17.30 10.63 7.75
C ASN A 40 -16.90 12.11 7.87
N ARG A 41 -16.16 12.49 8.93
CA ARG A 41 -15.61 13.84 9.10
C ARG A 41 -14.66 14.23 7.97
N ALA A 42 -13.91 13.27 7.42
CA ALA A 42 -13.00 13.46 6.31
C ALA A 42 -13.69 13.58 4.93
N GLY A 43 -15.00 13.40 4.84
CA GLY A 43 -15.71 13.39 3.56
C GLY A 43 -15.48 12.11 2.74
N GLY A 44 -15.04 11.01 3.37
CA GLY A 44 -14.84 9.72 2.72
C GLY A 44 -13.40 9.20 2.81
N PHE A 45 -13.14 8.10 2.09
CA PHE A 45 -11.85 7.42 2.18
C PHE A 45 -10.68 8.25 1.63
N MET A 46 -10.85 8.88 0.46
CA MET A 46 -9.80 9.71 -0.14
C MET A 46 -9.47 10.94 0.72
N GLY A 47 -10.50 11.62 1.25
CA GLY A 47 -10.30 12.74 2.18
C GLY A 47 -9.58 12.30 3.45
N LEU A 48 -9.83 11.07 3.92
CA LEU A 48 -9.18 10.51 5.10
C LEU A 48 -7.68 10.26 4.85
N ILE A 49 -7.31 9.57 3.78
CA ILE A 49 -5.90 9.23 3.51
C ILE A 49 -5.07 10.43 3.07
N ARG A 50 -5.70 11.46 2.49
CA ARG A 50 -5.03 12.70 2.06
C ARG A 50 -4.94 13.76 3.16
N ASN A 51 -5.48 13.50 4.34
CA ASN A 51 -5.36 14.37 5.49
C ASN A 51 -4.43 13.73 6.53
N PRO A 52 -3.20 14.25 6.73
CA PRO A 52 -2.21 13.65 7.63
C PRO A 52 -2.67 13.45 9.06
N ASP A 53 -3.41 14.42 9.62
CA ASP A 53 -3.89 14.36 10.99
C ASP A 53 -4.95 13.28 11.18
N LEU A 54 -5.90 13.19 10.23
CA LEU A 54 -6.95 12.19 10.28
C LEU A 54 -6.42 10.78 10.00
N ALA A 55 -5.46 10.65 9.09
CA ALA A 55 -4.78 9.38 8.83
C ALA A 55 -3.96 8.92 10.04
N CYS A 56 -3.29 9.84 10.73
CA CYS A 56 -2.62 9.58 12.01
C CYS A 56 -3.64 9.15 13.08
N GLU A 57 -4.72 9.91 13.26
CA GLU A 57 -5.77 9.58 14.23
C GLU A 57 -6.28 8.15 14.06
N VAL A 58 -6.63 7.73 12.83
CA VAL A 58 -7.14 6.37 12.60
C VAL A 58 -6.06 5.29 12.75
N THR A 59 -4.80 5.61 12.47
CA THR A 59 -3.68 4.70 12.74
C THR A 59 -3.56 4.41 14.23
N MET A 60 -3.77 5.41 15.09
CA MET A 60 -3.65 5.28 16.54
C MET A 60 -4.87 4.63 17.21
N GLN A 61 -6.06 4.65 16.60
CA GLN A 61 -7.28 4.13 17.19
C GLN A 61 -7.18 2.66 17.64
N PRO A 62 -6.72 1.69 16.80
CA PRO A 62 -6.61 0.29 17.24
C PRO A 62 -5.58 0.08 18.35
N LEU A 63 -4.50 0.87 18.37
CA LEU A 63 -3.46 0.76 19.38
C LEU A 63 -3.95 1.14 20.79
N LYS A 64 -4.98 2.00 20.87
CA LYS A 64 -5.65 2.35 22.13
C LYS A 64 -6.59 1.26 22.64
N ARG A 65 -7.02 0.33 21.75
CA ARG A 65 -7.96 -0.75 22.09
C ARG A 65 -7.29 -2.09 22.34
N TYR A 66 -6.22 -2.37 21.61
CA TYR A 66 -5.63 -3.70 21.54
C TYR A 66 -4.12 -3.64 21.84
N PRO A 67 -3.58 -4.63 22.55
CA PRO A 67 -2.16 -4.73 22.82
C PRO A 67 -1.38 -5.24 21.60
N LEU A 68 -1.35 -4.43 20.52
CA LEU A 68 -0.63 -4.74 19.30
C LEU A 68 0.86 -4.39 19.43
N ASP A 69 1.70 -5.11 18.70
CA ASP A 69 3.16 -4.96 18.72
C ASP A 69 3.70 -4.05 17.62
N SER A 70 2.82 -3.51 16.79
CA SER A 70 3.18 -2.55 15.74
C SER A 70 2.01 -1.68 15.33
N ALA A 71 2.32 -0.44 14.95
CA ALA A 71 1.45 0.37 14.11
C ALA A 71 1.65 -0.01 12.64
N ILE A 72 0.63 0.18 11.82
CA ILE A 72 0.74 0.20 10.37
C ILE A 72 0.18 1.50 9.83
N LEU A 73 0.91 2.14 8.95
CA LEU A 73 0.49 3.37 8.26
C LEU A 73 -0.91 3.21 7.67
N PHE A 74 -1.80 4.17 7.93
CA PHE A 74 -3.10 4.21 7.27
C PHE A 74 -2.99 4.97 5.95
N SER A 75 -2.99 4.22 4.85
CA SER A 75 -2.90 4.70 3.47
C SER A 75 -3.55 3.68 2.53
N ASP A 76 -3.31 3.80 1.23
CA ASP A 76 -3.71 2.82 0.21
C ASP A 76 -2.52 2.42 -0.67
N ILE A 77 -2.53 1.18 -1.17
CA ILE A 77 -1.47 0.67 -2.06
C ILE A 77 -1.42 1.38 -3.41
N LEU A 78 -2.51 2.05 -3.80
CA LEU A 78 -2.65 2.72 -5.10
C LEU A 78 -2.27 4.20 -5.06
N VAL A 79 -1.90 4.77 -3.89
CA VAL A 79 -1.49 6.18 -3.81
C VAL A 79 -0.28 6.50 -4.68
N VAL A 80 0.55 5.50 -4.97
CA VAL A 80 1.68 5.63 -5.91
C VAL A 80 1.22 6.14 -7.29
N ALA A 81 -0.03 5.91 -7.67
CA ALA A 81 -0.61 6.41 -8.92
C ALA A 81 -0.72 7.94 -8.97
N ASP A 82 -0.71 8.63 -7.83
CA ASP A 82 -0.68 10.09 -7.78
C ASP A 82 0.62 10.64 -8.39
N MET A 83 1.74 9.91 -8.28
CA MET A 83 3.02 10.29 -8.91
C MET A 83 2.95 10.28 -10.44
N PHE A 84 2.08 9.48 -11.01
CA PHE A 84 1.84 9.36 -12.45
C PHE A 84 0.74 10.31 -12.95
N ASN A 85 0.21 11.18 -12.08
CA ASN A 85 -0.93 12.04 -12.37
C ASN A 85 -2.19 11.26 -12.80
N MET A 86 -2.33 10.03 -12.32
CA MET A 86 -3.52 9.23 -12.54
C MET A 86 -4.56 9.56 -11.50
N ASN A 87 -5.75 9.88 -11.94
CA ASN A 87 -6.84 10.32 -11.06
C ASN A 87 -7.47 9.12 -10.35
N LEU A 88 -6.92 8.75 -9.18
CA LEU A 88 -7.48 7.72 -8.32
C LEU A 88 -8.69 8.27 -7.55
N ARG A 89 -9.82 7.62 -7.68
CA ARG A 89 -11.01 7.86 -6.85
C ARG A 89 -11.57 6.55 -6.31
N PHE A 90 -12.30 6.65 -5.22
CA PHE A 90 -12.99 5.51 -4.63
C PHE A 90 -14.49 5.73 -4.66
N GLU A 91 -15.21 4.75 -5.17
CA GLU A 91 -16.67 4.71 -5.10
C GLU A 91 -17.14 3.65 -4.12
N ASP A 92 -18.17 3.99 -3.34
CA ASP A 92 -18.75 3.07 -2.38
C ASP A 92 -19.27 1.81 -3.11
N LYS A 93 -18.96 0.63 -2.54
CA LYS A 93 -19.29 -0.70 -3.07
C LYS A 93 -18.55 -1.13 -4.35
N ILE A 94 -17.90 -0.21 -5.08
CA ILE A 94 -17.13 -0.51 -6.30
C ILE A 94 -15.64 -0.63 -5.96
N GLY A 95 -15.11 0.31 -5.16
CA GLY A 95 -13.70 0.36 -4.80
C GLY A 95 -12.91 1.40 -5.62
N PRO A 96 -11.62 1.17 -5.85
CA PRO A 96 -10.77 2.09 -6.60
C PRO A 96 -11.16 2.13 -8.08
N ILE A 97 -11.13 3.33 -8.66
CA ILE A 97 -11.40 3.60 -10.07
C ILE A 97 -10.33 4.54 -10.63
N PHE A 98 -9.86 4.21 -11.82
CA PHE A 98 -9.01 5.05 -12.66
C PHE A 98 -9.77 5.39 -13.94
N ASP A 99 -9.98 6.69 -14.19
CA ASP A 99 -10.75 7.14 -15.34
C ASP A 99 -10.02 6.91 -16.68
N ASN A 100 -8.68 6.88 -16.64
CA ASN A 100 -7.83 6.67 -17.81
C ASN A 100 -6.91 5.45 -17.60
N PRO A 101 -7.41 4.21 -17.76
CA PRO A 101 -6.60 3.02 -17.58
C PRO A 101 -5.51 2.89 -18.66
N LEU A 102 -4.38 2.26 -18.31
CA LEU A 102 -3.23 2.08 -19.19
C LEU A 102 -3.39 0.83 -20.06
N ARG A 103 -3.83 0.98 -21.28
CA ARG A 103 -4.10 -0.17 -22.19
C ARG A 103 -3.34 -0.12 -23.49
N THR A 104 -2.75 1.02 -23.82
CA THR A 104 -2.03 1.24 -25.08
C THR A 104 -0.76 2.05 -24.84
N GLU A 105 0.18 1.99 -25.79
CA GLU A 105 1.35 2.87 -25.83
C GLU A 105 0.96 4.38 -25.82
N SER A 106 -0.18 4.72 -26.43
CA SER A 106 -0.69 6.08 -26.42
C SER A 106 -1.10 6.53 -25.02
N ASP A 107 -1.63 5.63 -24.18
CA ASP A 107 -1.99 5.94 -22.81
C ASP A 107 -0.75 6.16 -21.96
N LEU A 108 0.27 5.31 -22.14
CA LEU A 108 1.55 5.46 -21.44
C LEU A 108 2.24 6.80 -21.78
N LYS A 109 2.18 7.23 -23.05
CA LYS A 109 2.75 8.52 -23.49
C LYS A 109 2.06 9.75 -22.91
N LYS A 110 0.83 9.63 -22.38
CA LYS A 110 0.12 10.73 -21.73
C LYS A 110 0.58 10.96 -20.28
N LEU A 111 1.29 10.00 -19.71
CA LEU A 111 1.82 10.12 -18.36
C LEU A 111 3.01 11.11 -18.33
N PRO A 112 3.28 11.74 -17.20
CA PRO A 112 4.43 12.63 -17.06
C PRO A 112 5.74 11.86 -17.32
N SER A 113 6.68 12.52 -17.98
CA SER A 113 8.02 11.96 -18.26
C SER A 113 8.85 11.79 -16.99
N GLU A 114 8.59 12.60 -15.98
CA GLU A 114 9.23 12.56 -14.67
C GLU A 114 8.20 12.28 -13.58
N LEU A 115 8.58 11.42 -12.64
CA LEU A 115 7.73 11.06 -11.51
C LEU A 115 7.83 12.13 -10.42
N ASP A 116 6.70 12.64 -10.00
CA ASP A 116 6.65 13.66 -8.95
C ASP A 116 6.31 13.02 -7.59
N VAL A 117 7.33 12.59 -6.86
CA VAL A 117 7.19 12.02 -5.53
C VAL A 117 6.63 13.02 -4.50
N SER A 118 6.71 14.33 -4.76
CA SER A 118 6.19 15.36 -3.85
C SER A 118 4.66 15.29 -3.72
N ARG A 119 3.98 14.71 -4.71
CA ARG A 119 2.53 14.45 -4.67
C ARG A 119 2.11 13.51 -3.54
N LEU A 120 3.06 12.77 -2.96
CA LEU A 120 2.86 11.92 -1.79
C LEU A 120 3.28 12.58 -0.47
N SER A 121 3.49 13.90 -0.45
CA SER A 121 3.87 14.64 0.76
C SER A 121 2.92 14.42 1.93
N TYR A 122 1.63 14.28 1.66
CA TYR A 122 0.63 13.97 2.69
C TYR A 122 0.89 12.63 3.40
N VAL A 123 1.45 11.63 2.70
CA VAL A 123 1.85 10.35 3.32
C VAL A 123 3.06 10.56 4.22
N ASN A 124 4.03 11.35 3.76
CA ASN A 124 5.24 11.66 4.51
C ASN A 124 4.91 12.42 5.81
N GLU A 125 3.99 13.38 5.73
CA GLU A 125 3.48 14.11 6.91
C GLU A 125 2.74 13.17 7.85
N THR A 126 1.91 12.26 7.31
CA THR A 126 1.23 11.23 8.12
C THR A 126 2.23 10.38 8.90
N ILE A 127 3.32 9.93 8.25
CA ILE A 127 4.36 9.14 8.92
C ILE A 127 4.99 9.94 10.06
N LYS A 128 5.32 11.22 9.85
CA LYS A 128 5.87 12.09 10.90
C LYS A 128 4.92 12.21 12.09
N ASN A 129 3.64 12.52 11.84
CA ASN A 129 2.64 12.67 12.89
C ASN A 129 2.48 11.37 13.69
N ILE A 130 2.47 10.20 13.02
CA ILE A 130 2.41 8.89 13.69
C ILE A 130 3.66 8.66 14.55
N LYS A 131 4.87 8.95 14.03
CA LYS A 131 6.11 8.77 14.80
C LYS A 131 6.16 9.67 16.04
N GLU A 132 5.65 10.90 15.95
CA GLU A 132 5.54 11.83 17.07
C GLU A 132 4.55 11.30 18.13
N GLU A 133 3.41 10.76 17.73
CA GLU A 133 2.42 10.16 18.64
C GLU A 133 2.92 8.87 19.29
N LEU A 134 3.61 8.01 18.54
CA LEU A 134 4.17 6.75 19.04
C LEU A 134 5.29 6.96 20.05
N LYS A 135 6.06 8.05 19.98
CA LYS A 135 7.19 8.34 20.88
C LYS A 135 8.11 7.14 21.07
N ASP A 136 8.33 6.40 19.98
CA ASP A 136 9.14 5.19 19.97
C ASP A 136 8.64 4.06 20.93
N SER A 137 7.33 4.02 21.21
CA SER A 137 6.71 2.94 21.99
C SER A 137 6.47 1.68 21.17
N LEU A 138 6.15 1.83 19.88
CA LEU A 138 5.91 0.76 18.91
C LEU A 138 6.60 1.08 17.59
N PRO A 139 6.99 0.05 16.80
CA PRO A 139 7.48 0.26 15.45
C PRO A 139 6.33 0.61 14.52
N LEU A 140 6.62 1.38 13.47
CA LEU A 140 5.70 1.71 12.40
C LEU A 140 6.01 0.89 11.14
N ILE A 141 5.04 0.14 10.66
CA ILE A 141 5.10 -0.51 9.36
C ILE A 141 4.62 0.46 8.30
N GLY A 142 5.49 0.78 7.33
CA GLY A 142 5.11 1.37 6.06
C GLY A 142 4.76 0.27 5.04
N PHE A 143 4.17 0.65 3.92
CA PHE A 143 3.85 -0.35 2.90
C PHE A 143 3.70 0.23 1.50
N ILE A 144 3.77 -0.66 0.51
CA ILE A 144 3.45 -0.41 -0.90
C ILE A 144 2.64 -1.56 -1.48
N GLY A 145 1.96 -1.33 -2.60
CA GLY A 145 1.52 -2.40 -3.47
C GLY A 145 2.68 -2.94 -4.30
N SER A 146 2.71 -4.25 -4.57
CA SER A 146 3.66 -4.79 -5.54
C SER A 146 3.43 -4.15 -6.91
N PRO A 147 4.48 -3.99 -7.74
CA PRO A 147 4.32 -3.44 -9.09
C PRO A 147 3.26 -4.18 -9.92
N TRP A 148 3.19 -5.50 -9.80
CA TRP A 148 2.18 -6.31 -10.46
C TRP A 148 0.76 -6.00 -9.99
N THR A 149 0.54 -5.96 -8.68
CA THR A 149 -0.79 -5.62 -8.13
C THR A 149 -1.22 -4.22 -8.54
N VAL A 150 -0.32 -3.22 -8.48
CA VAL A 150 -0.61 -1.85 -8.92
C VAL A 150 -0.92 -1.83 -10.41
N ALA A 151 -0.08 -2.45 -11.26
CA ALA A 151 -0.30 -2.53 -12.71
C ALA A 151 -1.67 -3.13 -13.04
N THR A 152 -2.09 -4.17 -12.31
CA THR A 152 -3.40 -4.78 -12.49
C THR A 152 -4.53 -3.76 -12.35
N TYR A 153 -4.50 -2.91 -11.33
CA TYR A 153 -5.51 -1.86 -11.14
C TYR A 153 -5.41 -0.77 -12.22
N LEU A 154 -4.19 -0.35 -12.59
CA LEU A 154 -4.00 0.70 -13.60
C LEU A 154 -4.45 0.25 -15.00
N VAL A 155 -4.29 -1.03 -15.33
CA VAL A 155 -4.69 -1.61 -16.63
C VAL A 155 -6.18 -1.93 -16.65
N GLU A 156 -6.73 -2.53 -15.59
CA GLU A 156 -8.17 -2.83 -15.53
C GLU A 156 -9.01 -1.55 -15.37
N GLY A 157 -8.49 -0.53 -14.69
CA GLY A 157 -9.17 0.73 -14.41
C GLY A 157 -10.09 0.68 -13.18
N ASN A 158 -10.37 -0.51 -12.67
CA ASN A 158 -11.22 -0.74 -11.48
C ASN A 158 -10.96 -2.09 -10.83
N SER A 159 -11.66 -2.36 -9.71
CA SER A 159 -11.71 -3.69 -9.13
C SER A 159 -12.52 -4.63 -10.01
N THR A 160 -11.92 -5.73 -10.44
CA THR A 160 -12.58 -6.76 -11.26
C THR A 160 -12.19 -8.15 -10.78
N LYS A 161 -13.06 -9.14 -11.03
CA LYS A 161 -12.74 -10.55 -10.84
C LYS A 161 -12.26 -11.24 -12.12
N LYS A 162 -12.41 -10.59 -13.28
CA LYS A 162 -12.11 -11.19 -14.58
C LYS A 162 -10.67 -10.98 -15.01
N PHE A 163 -10.08 -9.82 -14.71
CA PHE A 163 -8.71 -9.45 -15.07
C PHE A 163 -8.43 -9.61 -16.57
N THR A 164 -9.38 -9.17 -17.39
CA THR A 164 -9.36 -9.45 -18.84
C THR A 164 -8.26 -8.68 -19.54
N HIS A 165 -8.09 -7.40 -19.21
CA HIS A 165 -7.13 -6.54 -19.90
C HIS A 165 -5.69 -6.90 -19.55
N ILE A 166 -5.37 -7.09 -18.28
CA ILE A 166 -4.01 -7.42 -17.84
C ILE A 166 -3.58 -8.82 -18.31
N LYS A 167 -4.48 -9.80 -18.32
CA LYS A 167 -4.21 -11.13 -18.86
C LYS A 167 -3.99 -11.12 -20.36
N ASN A 168 -4.79 -10.35 -21.10
CA ASN A 168 -4.60 -10.17 -22.54
C ASN A 168 -3.24 -9.50 -22.81
N MET A 169 -2.90 -8.44 -22.08
CA MET A 169 -1.62 -7.75 -22.23
C MET A 169 -0.44 -8.68 -21.93
N LEU A 170 -0.53 -9.51 -20.88
CA LEU A 170 0.48 -10.52 -20.57
C LEU A 170 0.71 -11.52 -21.70
N SER A 171 -0.32 -11.82 -22.49
CA SER A 171 -0.24 -12.80 -23.59
C SER A 171 0.13 -12.18 -24.92
N VAL A 172 -0.35 -10.97 -25.21
CA VAL A 172 -0.31 -10.39 -26.57
C VAL A 172 0.67 -9.20 -26.66
N ASP A 173 0.80 -8.41 -25.61
CA ASP A 173 1.64 -7.19 -25.63
C ASP A 173 2.52 -7.11 -24.35
N LYS A 174 3.43 -8.06 -24.23
CA LYS A 174 4.36 -8.14 -23.09
C LYS A 174 5.24 -6.91 -22.98
N ASN A 175 5.63 -6.31 -24.10
CA ASN A 175 6.51 -5.14 -24.12
C ASN A 175 5.84 -3.92 -23.46
N LEU A 176 4.55 -3.67 -23.74
CA LEU A 176 3.80 -2.62 -23.07
C LEU A 176 3.67 -2.91 -21.56
N LEU A 177 3.38 -4.15 -21.20
CA LEU A 177 3.29 -4.55 -19.80
C LEU A 177 4.61 -4.36 -19.05
N GLU A 178 5.74 -4.73 -19.65
CA GLU A 178 7.07 -4.52 -19.07
C GLU A 178 7.35 -3.04 -18.81
N LYS A 179 7.05 -2.16 -19.78
CA LYS A 179 7.19 -0.70 -19.60
C LYS A 179 6.35 -0.16 -18.44
N ILE A 180 5.10 -0.65 -18.32
CA ILE A 180 4.22 -0.25 -17.20
C ILE A 180 4.81 -0.73 -15.88
N LEU A 181 5.28 -1.97 -15.79
CA LEU A 181 5.89 -2.53 -14.58
C LEU A 181 7.17 -1.79 -14.19
N GLU A 182 8.05 -1.47 -15.15
CA GLU A 182 9.28 -0.71 -14.92
C GLU A 182 8.96 0.68 -14.36
N MET A 183 8.01 1.39 -14.96
CA MET A 183 7.58 2.70 -14.49
C MET A 183 7.06 2.65 -13.06
N ILE A 184 6.17 1.69 -12.76
CA ILE A 184 5.62 1.51 -11.41
C ILE A 184 6.71 1.14 -10.42
N THR A 185 7.63 0.25 -10.80
CA THR A 185 8.75 -0.16 -9.97
C THR A 185 9.63 1.03 -9.59
N LYS A 186 9.97 1.88 -10.57
CA LYS A 186 10.74 3.11 -10.33
C LYS A 186 10.02 4.02 -9.32
N GLY A 187 8.74 4.31 -9.55
CA GLY A 187 7.94 5.12 -8.62
C GLY A 187 7.82 4.49 -7.23
N SER A 188 7.68 3.18 -7.16
CA SER A 188 7.60 2.46 -5.89
C SER A 188 8.92 2.54 -5.11
N ILE A 189 10.07 2.48 -5.78
CA ILE A 189 11.40 2.66 -5.15
C ILE A 189 11.51 4.07 -4.54
N ASP A 190 11.15 5.10 -5.30
CA ASP A 190 11.18 6.48 -4.81
C ASP A 190 10.23 6.66 -3.62
N TYR A 191 9.04 6.11 -3.68
CA TYR A 191 8.06 6.16 -2.60
C TYR A 191 8.53 5.40 -1.34
N VAL A 192 9.13 4.23 -1.49
CA VAL A 192 9.73 3.48 -0.37
C VAL A 192 10.83 4.28 0.30
N ASN A 193 11.73 4.88 -0.49
CA ASN A 193 12.81 5.70 0.04
C ASN A 193 12.28 6.90 0.83
N GLN A 194 11.16 7.51 0.40
CA GLN A 194 10.51 8.57 1.19
C GLN A 194 9.94 8.04 2.51
N GLN A 195 9.27 6.90 2.51
CA GLN A 195 8.76 6.29 3.75
C GLN A 195 9.90 6.00 4.75
N ILE A 196 11.01 5.41 4.27
CA ILE A 196 12.19 5.13 5.09
C ILE A 196 12.77 6.44 5.66
N LYS A 197 12.94 7.45 4.81
CA LYS A 197 13.47 8.77 5.21
C LYS A 197 12.63 9.44 6.29
N HIS A 198 11.31 9.23 6.28
CA HIS A 198 10.37 9.80 7.25
C HIS A 198 10.15 8.93 8.50
N GLY A 199 10.80 7.76 8.58
CA GLY A 199 10.96 7.02 9.82
C GLY A 199 10.10 5.78 9.98
N VAL A 200 9.66 5.12 8.91
CA VAL A 200 9.10 3.76 9.05
C VAL A 200 10.19 2.79 9.49
N ASP A 201 9.82 1.85 10.36
CA ASP A 201 10.75 0.90 10.97
C ASP A 201 10.80 -0.44 10.23
N ALA A 202 9.74 -0.75 9.47
CA ALA A 202 9.62 -1.92 8.61
C ALA A 202 8.77 -1.59 7.39
N LEU A 203 8.96 -2.35 6.30
CA LEU A 203 8.19 -2.21 5.06
C LEU A 203 7.50 -3.52 4.70
N MET A 204 6.25 -3.40 4.25
CA MET A 204 5.45 -4.50 3.74
C MET A 204 5.13 -4.28 2.26
N ILE A 205 5.32 -5.30 1.43
CA ILE A 205 4.87 -5.28 0.03
C ILE A 205 3.62 -6.14 -0.06
N PHE A 206 2.50 -5.52 -0.44
CA PHE A 206 1.24 -6.23 -0.64
C PHE A 206 1.08 -6.67 -2.08
N ASP A 207 1.06 -7.98 -2.31
CA ASP A 207 0.86 -8.56 -3.63
C ASP A 207 -0.46 -9.35 -3.72
N THR A 208 -1.56 -8.62 -3.59
CA THR A 208 -2.93 -9.16 -3.59
C THR A 208 -3.23 -10.00 -4.84
N TRP A 209 -2.65 -9.64 -5.98
CA TRP A 209 -2.90 -10.28 -7.27
C TRP A 209 -1.71 -11.09 -7.81
N GLY A 210 -0.72 -11.39 -6.98
CA GLY A 210 0.47 -12.15 -7.37
C GLY A 210 0.15 -13.50 -8.01
N SER A 211 -0.89 -14.20 -7.53
CA SER A 211 -1.33 -15.47 -8.10
C SER A 211 -1.88 -15.38 -9.53
N LEU A 212 -2.24 -14.19 -10.01
CA LEU A 212 -2.73 -13.98 -11.38
C LEU A 212 -1.61 -13.87 -12.41
N CYS A 213 -0.38 -13.55 -11.97
CA CYS A 213 0.78 -13.40 -12.83
C CYS A 213 1.31 -14.75 -13.36
N LEU A 214 1.06 -15.82 -12.62
CA LEU A 214 1.62 -17.12 -12.95
C LEU A 214 0.71 -17.84 -13.95
N LEU A 215 1.27 -18.28 -15.08
CA LEU A 215 0.63 -19.22 -16.00
C LEU A 215 0.37 -20.56 -15.34
N TYR A 216 1.14 -20.87 -14.29
CA TYR A 216 0.94 -21.97 -13.34
C TYR A 216 1.20 -21.41 -11.94
N THR A 217 0.32 -21.67 -11.04
CA THR A 217 0.54 -21.33 -9.64
C THR A 217 1.76 -22.11 -9.15
N SER A 218 2.81 -21.42 -8.73
CA SER A 218 3.81 -22.06 -7.87
C SER A 218 3.05 -22.56 -6.63
N PRO A 219 2.98 -23.86 -6.40
CA PRO A 219 2.24 -24.37 -5.27
C PRO A 219 2.85 -23.77 -4.01
N SER A 220 2.03 -23.07 -3.23
CA SER A 220 2.41 -22.64 -1.90
C SER A 220 2.89 -23.87 -1.13
N PRO A 221 3.87 -23.75 -0.24
CA PRO A 221 4.23 -24.86 0.66
C PRO A 221 3.01 -25.44 1.40
N ARG A 222 1.95 -24.65 1.61
CA ARG A 222 0.68 -25.12 2.17
C ARG A 222 -0.12 -26.01 1.23
N ASP A 223 -0.02 -25.80 -0.08
CA ASP A 223 -0.80 -26.54 -1.08
C ASP A 223 -0.20 -27.92 -1.35
N ARG A 224 1.01 -28.19 -0.81
CA ARG A 224 1.68 -29.50 -0.93
C ARG A 224 1.26 -30.53 0.14
N VAL A 225 0.37 -30.16 1.05
CA VAL A 225 -0.05 -30.98 2.21
C VAL A 225 -1.52 -31.41 2.11
N GLN A 226 -2.07 -31.47 0.88
CA GLN A 226 -3.39 -32.10 0.63
C GLN A 226 -3.22 -33.38 -0.17
#